data_32cf3a148b4c97cc0685fccfb28ed770
#
_entry.id   32cf3a148b4c97cc0685fccfb28ed770
#
_cell.length_a   1.000
_cell.length_b   1.000
_cell.length_c   1.000
_cell.angle_alpha   90.00
_cell.angle_beta   90.00
_cell.angle_gamma   90.00
#
_symmetry.space_group_name_H-M   'P 1'
#
loop_
_entity.id
_entity.type
_entity.pdbx_description
1 polymer ?
#
loop_
_entity_poly.entity_id
_entity_poly.type
_entity_poly.pdbx_seq_one_letter_code
_entity_poly.pdbx_strand_id
1 'polypeptide(L)'
;MIYENLTLHTEAGVQTITINRPSKLNALNSATIQELSTALKASNTNPAIRVIVLTGSGEKAFVAGADISEFAHFSVAEGKALSQKGHDDLFTLVEQLDTPVIAAVNGF
;
A
#
# COMPACT_ATOMS: atom_id res chain seq x y z
N MET A 1 -14.55 -6.70 2.37
CA MET A 1 -13.29 -7.49 2.39
C MET A 1 -12.50 -7.13 3.63
N ILE A 2 -11.92 -8.13 4.28
CA ILE A 2 -11.09 -7.95 5.47
C ILE A 2 -9.62 -7.97 5.04
N TYR A 3 -8.87 -6.93 5.42
CA TYR A 3 -7.44 -6.86 5.15
C TYR A 3 -6.65 -7.20 6.41
N GLU A 4 -5.55 -7.92 6.26
CA GLU A 4 -4.68 -8.27 7.39
C GLU A 4 -3.65 -7.17 7.69
N ASN A 5 -3.20 -6.47 6.65
CA ASN A 5 -2.10 -5.51 6.75
C ASN A 5 -2.54 -4.06 6.54
N LEU A 6 -3.83 -3.82 6.38
CA LEU A 6 -4.39 -2.50 6.18
C LEU A 6 -5.58 -2.27 7.10
N THR A 7 -5.79 -0.99 7.46
CA THR A 7 -7.06 -0.54 8.01
C THR A 7 -7.62 0.54 7.10
N LEU A 8 -8.92 0.57 6.93
CA LEU A 8 -9.62 1.53 6.07
C LEU A 8 -10.63 2.31 6.88
N HIS A 9 -10.66 3.62 6.65
CA HIS A 9 -11.63 4.51 7.26
C HIS A 9 -12.15 5.48 6.20
N THR A 10 -13.47 5.60 6.10
CA THR A 10 -14.11 6.49 5.15
C THR A 10 -14.94 7.53 5.88
N GLU A 11 -14.72 8.80 5.59
CA GLU A 11 -15.47 9.90 6.19
C GLU A 11 -15.53 11.08 5.21
N ALA A 12 -16.74 11.57 4.95
CA ALA A 12 -16.98 12.76 4.12
C ALA A 12 -16.29 12.70 2.75
N GLY A 13 -16.30 11.53 2.12
CA GLY A 13 -15.68 11.34 0.80
C GLY A 13 -14.18 11.08 0.81
N VAL A 14 -13.56 11.03 2.00
CA VAL A 14 -12.14 10.75 2.17
C VAL A 14 -11.97 9.31 2.66
N GLN A 15 -11.28 8.50 1.86
CA GLN A 15 -10.91 7.14 2.23
C GLN A 15 -9.48 7.16 2.73
N THR A 16 -9.27 6.90 4.02
CA THR A 16 -7.93 6.76 4.59
C THR A 16 -7.56 5.28 4.61
N ILE A 17 -6.49 4.94 3.93
CA ILE A 17 -5.90 3.61 3.93
C ILE A 17 -4.64 3.67 4.78
N THR A 18 -4.61 2.92 5.87
CA THR A 18 -3.47 2.89 6.80
C THR A 18 -2.75 1.55 6.67
N ILE A 19 -1.47 1.59 6.34
CA ILE A 19 -0.63 0.40 6.34
C ILE A 19 -0.36 0.04 7.79
N ASN A 20 -0.75 -1.17 8.21
CA ASN A 20 -0.71 -1.58 9.60
C ASN A 20 0.20 -2.80 9.79
N ARG A 21 1.49 -2.58 9.70
CA ARG A 21 2.55 -3.55 9.99
C ARG A 21 3.61 -2.92 10.90
N PRO A 22 3.22 -2.43 12.10
CA PRO A 22 4.15 -1.65 12.94
C PRO A 22 5.40 -2.43 13.38
N SER A 23 5.28 -3.74 13.58
CA SER A 23 6.43 -4.58 13.94
C SER A 23 7.48 -4.70 12.83
N LYS A 24 7.12 -4.35 11.60
CA LYS A 24 7.99 -4.35 10.42
C LYS A 24 8.21 -2.94 9.88
N LEU A 25 7.93 -1.92 10.68
CA LEU A 25 8.01 -0.51 10.28
C LEU A 25 7.21 -0.24 8.99
N ASN A 26 6.08 -0.91 8.86
CA ASN A 26 5.18 -0.82 7.71
C ASN A 26 5.85 -1.15 6.36
N ALA A 27 6.90 -1.99 6.39
CA ALA A 27 7.54 -2.43 5.16
C ALA A 27 6.57 -3.24 4.30
N LEU A 28 6.70 -3.09 2.98
CA LEU A 28 5.81 -3.73 2.02
C LEU A 28 6.28 -5.14 1.68
N ASN A 29 5.46 -6.13 2.02
CA ASN A 29 5.61 -7.48 1.50
C ASN A 29 4.60 -7.71 0.37
N SER A 30 4.67 -8.84 -0.30
CA SER A 30 3.78 -9.16 -1.43
C SER A 30 2.31 -9.11 -1.04
N ALA A 31 1.96 -9.63 0.13
CA ALA A 31 0.58 -9.62 0.61
C ALA A 31 0.07 -8.19 0.81
N THR A 32 0.88 -7.32 1.40
CA THR A 32 0.51 -5.92 1.63
C THR A 32 0.33 -5.16 0.31
N ILE A 33 1.24 -5.37 -0.64
CA ILE A 33 1.14 -4.77 -1.97
C ILE A 33 -0.15 -5.19 -2.66
N GLN A 34 -0.50 -6.46 -2.57
CA GLN A 34 -1.72 -6.99 -3.16
C GLN A 34 -2.97 -6.42 -2.50
N GLU A 35 -2.98 -6.32 -1.17
CA GLU A 35 -4.07 -5.71 -0.44
C GLU A 35 -4.24 -4.24 -0.79
N LEU A 36 -3.13 -3.48 -0.86
CA LEU A 36 -3.15 -2.08 -1.28
C LEU A 36 -3.72 -1.92 -2.69
N SER A 37 -3.28 -2.75 -3.61
CA SER A 37 -3.76 -2.75 -4.99
C SER A 37 -5.28 -2.97 -5.04
N THR A 38 -5.76 -3.96 -4.30
CA THR A 38 -7.20 -4.27 -4.23
C THR A 38 -7.99 -3.11 -3.61
N ALA A 39 -7.50 -2.56 -2.50
CA ALA A 39 -8.17 -1.47 -1.81
C ALA A 39 -8.22 -0.20 -2.67
N LEU A 40 -7.13 0.13 -3.35
CA LEU A 40 -7.04 1.29 -4.23
C LEU A 40 -8.01 1.18 -5.42
N LYS A 41 -8.08 0.01 -6.03
CA LYS A 41 -9.02 -0.24 -7.14
C LYS A 41 -10.47 -0.10 -6.68
N ALA A 42 -10.80 -0.68 -5.53
CA ALA A 42 -12.14 -0.59 -4.97
C ALA A 42 -12.52 0.86 -4.65
N SER A 43 -11.60 1.61 -4.05
CA SER A 43 -11.83 3.02 -3.73
C SER A 43 -12.01 3.87 -5.00
N ASN A 44 -11.21 3.60 -6.03
CA ASN A 44 -11.25 4.34 -7.29
C ASN A 44 -12.58 4.18 -8.03
N THR A 45 -13.24 3.04 -7.88
CA THR A 45 -14.53 2.78 -8.53
C THR A 45 -15.74 3.15 -7.67
N ASN A 46 -15.51 3.56 -6.43
CA ASN A 46 -16.58 3.94 -5.52
C ASN A 46 -16.90 5.44 -5.65
N PRO A 47 -18.08 5.82 -6.18
CA PRO A 47 -18.41 7.22 -6.41
C PRO A 47 -18.53 8.04 -5.11
N ALA A 48 -18.67 7.40 -3.96
CA ALA A 48 -18.72 8.08 -2.67
C ALA A 48 -17.32 8.54 -2.21
N ILE A 49 -16.25 8.01 -2.80
CA ILE A 49 -14.87 8.36 -2.44
C ILE A 49 -14.32 9.35 -3.45
N ARG A 50 -13.92 10.53 -2.96
CA ARG A 50 -13.41 11.63 -3.79
C ARG A 50 -11.91 11.76 -3.69
N VAL A 51 -11.31 11.33 -2.60
CA VAL A 51 -9.86 11.37 -2.40
C VAL A 51 -9.45 10.19 -1.52
N ILE A 52 -8.26 9.67 -1.80
CA ILE A 52 -7.66 8.59 -1.02
C ILE A 52 -6.46 9.18 -0.29
N VAL A 53 -6.38 8.93 1.02
CA VAL A 53 -5.21 9.29 1.84
C VAL A 53 -4.52 7.99 2.22
N LEU A 54 -3.23 7.90 1.97
CA LEU A 54 -2.41 6.74 2.31
C LEU A 54 -1.45 7.15 3.42
N THR A 55 -1.43 6.39 4.50
CA THR A 55 -0.56 6.66 5.64
C THR A 55 -0.09 5.34 6.28
N GLY A 56 0.83 5.43 7.24
CA GLY A 56 1.29 4.29 8.02
C GLY A 56 0.80 4.35 9.45
N SER A 57 0.63 3.20 10.08
CA SER A 57 0.24 3.14 11.48
C SER A 57 1.40 3.56 12.39
N GLY A 58 1.08 4.17 13.52
CA GLY A 58 2.06 4.58 14.54
C GLY A 58 2.80 5.85 14.17
N GLU A 59 3.89 6.10 14.90
CA GLU A 59 4.66 7.35 14.77
C GLU A 59 6.03 7.16 14.13
N LYS A 60 6.48 5.92 13.93
CA LYS A 60 7.85 5.63 13.50
C LYS A 60 8.02 5.58 12.00
N ALA A 61 7.07 5.01 11.29
CA ALA A 61 7.24 4.78 9.87
C ALA A 61 5.96 4.98 9.07
N PHE A 62 6.10 5.57 7.91
CA PHE A 62 5.10 5.56 6.85
C PHE A 62 5.19 4.21 6.12
N VAL A 63 6.27 4.00 5.39
CA VAL A 63 6.64 2.76 4.72
C VAL A 63 8.16 2.69 4.70
N ALA A 64 8.74 1.77 5.47
CA ALA A 64 10.20 1.70 5.57
C ALA A 64 10.88 1.07 4.34
N GLY A 65 10.10 0.69 3.32
CA GLY A 65 10.61 0.12 2.09
C GLY A 65 10.05 -1.28 1.86
N ALA A 66 10.69 -2.05 1.00
CA ALA A 66 10.30 -3.43 0.74
C ALA A 66 10.71 -4.33 1.92
N ASP A 67 9.90 -5.34 2.19
CA ASP A 67 10.22 -6.33 3.22
C ASP A 67 11.26 -7.29 2.67
N ILE A 68 12.51 -7.05 3.01
CA ILE A 68 13.65 -7.80 2.46
C ILE A 68 13.67 -9.27 2.87
N SER A 69 12.92 -9.64 3.90
CA SER A 69 12.86 -11.05 4.32
C SER A 69 12.26 -11.94 3.23
N GLU A 70 11.45 -11.40 2.34
CA GLU A 70 10.90 -12.13 1.19
C GLU A 70 11.95 -12.45 0.13
N PHE A 71 13.08 -11.76 0.14
CA PHE A 71 14.13 -11.92 -0.87
C PHE A 71 15.25 -12.83 -0.41
N ALA A 72 15.24 -13.28 0.85
CA ALA A 72 16.37 -13.97 1.48
C ALA A 72 16.83 -15.23 0.73
N HIS A 73 15.92 -15.90 0.03
CA HIS A 73 16.22 -17.14 -0.70
C HIS A 73 16.00 -17.00 -2.21
N PHE A 74 15.83 -15.77 -2.69
CA PHE A 74 15.55 -15.54 -4.10
C PHE A 74 16.83 -15.43 -4.91
N SER A 75 16.78 -15.96 -6.14
CA SER A 75 17.81 -15.66 -7.15
C SER A 75 17.64 -14.21 -7.62
N VAL A 76 18.63 -13.70 -8.36
CA VAL A 76 18.56 -12.35 -8.96
C VAL A 76 17.32 -12.23 -9.85
N ALA A 77 17.03 -13.25 -10.66
CA ALA A 77 15.89 -13.22 -11.56
C ALA A 77 14.55 -13.22 -10.79
N GLU A 78 14.47 -13.99 -9.72
CA GLU A 78 13.27 -14.05 -8.87
C GLU A 78 13.04 -12.71 -8.15
N GLY A 79 14.10 -12.12 -7.60
CA GLY A 79 14.03 -10.82 -6.96
C GLY A 79 13.60 -9.72 -7.92
N LYS A 80 14.12 -9.75 -9.15
CA LYS A 80 13.74 -8.80 -10.20
C LYS A 80 12.27 -8.95 -10.59
N ALA A 81 11.80 -10.19 -10.74
CA ALA A 81 10.41 -10.45 -11.08
C ALA A 81 9.45 -9.96 -9.99
N LEU A 82 9.78 -10.19 -8.72
CA LEU A 82 8.98 -9.72 -7.59
C LEU A 82 8.96 -8.19 -7.53
N SER A 83 10.10 -7.55 -7.73
CA SER A 83 10.21 -6.09 -7.76
C SER A 83 9.37 -5.48 -8.88
N GLN A 84 9.42 -6.07 -10.07
CA GLN A 84 8.62 -5.63 -11.23
C GLN A 84 7.14 -5.79 -10.97
N LYS A 85 6.73 -6.91 -10.38
CA LYS A 85 5.34 -7.15 -10.01
C LYS A 85 4.85 -6.11 -9.00
N GLY A 86 5.65 -5.80 -7.98
CA GLY A 86 5.31 -4.78 -6.99
C GLY A 86 5.16 -3.41 -7.63
N HIS A 87 6.05 -3.05 -8.54
CA HIS A 87 5.97 -1.79 -9.28
C HIS A 87 4.68 -1.71 -10.11
N ASP A 88 4.36 -2.76 -10.87
CA ASP A 88 3.17 -2.79 -11.72
C ASP A 88 1.88 -2.83 -10.90
N ASP A 89 1.86 -3.63 -9.83
CA ASP A 89 0.66 -3.83 -9.02
C ASP A 89 0.32 -2.62 -8.15
N LEU A 90 1.31 -1.81 -7.78
CA LEU A 90 1.11 -0.71 -6.86
C LEU A 90 1.45 0.65 -7.44
N PHE A 91 2.72 0.88 -7.79
CA PHE A 91 3.14 2.24 -8.17
C PHE A 91 2.54 2.69 -9.49
N THR A 92 2.52 1.83 -10.49
CA THR A 92 1.87 2.12 -11.77
C THR A 92 0.36 2.32 -11.59
N LEU A 93 -0.27 1.50 -10.73
CA LEU A 93 -1.68 1.64 -10.43
C LEU A 93 -1.98 3.01 -9.83
N VAL A 94 -1.21 3.43 -8.82
CA VAL A 94 -1.42 4.74 -8.17
C VAL A 94 -1.36 5.88 -9.17
N GLU A 95 -0.40 5.84 -10.09
CA GLU A 95 -0.26 6.85 -11.13
C GLU A 95 -1.47 6.90 -12.09
N GLN A 96 -2.14 5.77 -12.28
CA GLN A 96 -3.22 5.63 -13.25
C GLN A 96 -4.62 5.81 -12.66
N LEU A 97 -4.75 5.97 -11.35
CA LEU A 97 -6.04 6.16 -10.72
C LEU A 97 -6.65 7.52 -11.08
N ASP A 98 -7.96 7.54 -11.30
CA ASP A 98 -8.71 8.78 -11.52
C ASP A 98 -8.91 9.54 -10.19
N THR A 99 -9.02 8.80 -9.09
CA THR A 99 -9.17 9.39 -7.76
C THR A 99 -7.81 9.86 -7.25
N PRO A 100 -7.68 11.12 -6.80
CA PRO A 100 -6.43 11.62 -6.23
C PRO A 100 -5.99 10.81 -5.02
N VAL A 101 -4.68 10.53 -4.94
CA VAL A 101 -4.07 9.84 -3.80
C VAL A 101 -3.06 10.78 -3.14
N ILE A 102 -3.23 11.00 -1.84
CA ILE A 102 -2.35 11.85 -1.04
C ILE A 102 -1.58 10.97 -0.08
N ALA A 103 -0.26 11.07 -0.09
CA ALA A 103 0.58 10.39 0.88
C ALA A 103 0.70 11.27 2.13
N ALA A 104 0.14 10.81 3.24
CA ALA A 104 0.30 11.46 4.54
C ALA A 104 1.47 10.80 5.24
N VAL A 105 2.67 11.33 5.01
CA VAL A 105 3.92 10.73 5.47
C VAL A 105 4.12 11.02 6.94
N ASN A 106 4.02 9.96 7.76
CA ASN A 106 4.06 10.05 9.22
C ASN A 106 5.40 9.62 9.83
N GLY A 107 6.40 9.37 9.01
CA GLY A 107 7.72 8.90 9.43
C GLY A 107 8.51 8.40 8.23
N PHE A 108 9.32 7.39 8.46
CA PHE A 108 10.14 6.81 7.39
C PHE A 108 9.34 6.16 6.29
#